data_f9264ef3cac0c3e7f1d06fbde18179ba
#
_entry.id   f9264ef3cac0c3e7f1d06fbde18179ba
#
_cell.length_a   1.000
_cell.length_b   1.000
_cell.length_c   1.000
_cell.angle_alpha   90.00
_cell.angle_beta   90.00
_cell.angle_gamma   90.00
#
_symmetry.space_group_name_H-M   'P 1'
#
loop_
_entity.id
_entity.type
_entity.pdbx_description
1 polymer ?
#
loop_
_entity_poly.entity_id
_entity_poly.type
_entity_poly.pdbx_seq_one_letter_code
_entity_poly.pdbx_strand_id
1 'polypeptide(L)'
;IAGFVNETALFRNQWQFRPEVLTDGTKEDDEQFKDRIRPILREQLASTKAEGLLIPQVVYGYFAANGDGDDLVLWTDGTRTTELARMSFPRQQAEPFLCIADFFRPLDGPWDGAGEIDYAAFHIVTMGAAISERAAELFAADKYQDYLLLHGLGVEMAESLAEYWH
;
A
#
# COMPACT_ATOMS: atom_id res chain seq x y z
N ILE A 1 -4.52 6.96 11.22
CA ILE A 1 -3.64 6.23 10.28
C ILE A 1 -2.79 5.21 11.04
N ALA A 2 -2.04 5.57 12.09
CA ALA A 2 -1.16 4.65 12.82
C ALA A 2 -1.84 3.36 13.35
N GLY A 3 -3.17 3.37 13.53
CA GLY A 3 -3.92 2.17 13.90
C GLY A 3 -4.08 1.13 12.78
N PHE A 4 -3.71 1.49 11.54
CA PHE A 4 -3.72 0.60 10.38
C PHE A 4 -2.34 0.05 10.02
N VAL A 5 -1.31 0.35 10.84
CA VAL A 5 0.05 -0.17 10.62
C VAL A 5 0.05 -1.68 10.73
N ASN A 6 0.53 -2.33 9.67
CA ASN A 6 0.81 -3.76 9.69
C ASN A 6 2.14 -4.00 10.42
N GLU A 7 2.06 -4.25 11.74
CA GLU A 7 3.25 -4.47 12.58
C GLU A 7 4.14 -5.59 12.04
N THR A 8 3.56 -6.66 11.46
CA THR A 8 4.34 -7.77 10.92
C THR A 8 5.14 -7.35 9.69
N ALA A 9 4.52 -6.59 8.77
CA ALA A 9 5.20 -6.06 7.60
C ALA A 9 6.29 -5.06 7.99
N LEU A 10 5.97 -4.11 8.88
CA LEU A 10 6.94 -3.12 9.35
C LEU A 10 8.13 -3.79 10.04
N PHE A 11 7.87 -4.63 11.04
CA PHE A 11 8.94 -5.16 11.89
C PHE A 11 9.82 -6.18 11.16
N ARG A 12 9.22 -7.07 10.37
CA ARG A 12 9.95 -8.16 9.70
C ARG A 12 10.50 -7.79 8.34
N ASN A 13 9.74 -7.04 7.53
CA ASN A 13 10.11 -6.76 6.15
C ASN A 13 10.84 -5.42 6.03
N GLN A 14 10.30 -4.35 6.61
CA GLN A 14 10.90 -3.02 6.52
C GLN A 14 12.09 -2.88 7.47
N TRP A 15 11.91 -3.16 8.77
CA TRP A 15 12.94 -3.01 9.79
C TRP A 15 13.86 -4.21 9.96
N GLN A 16 13.52 -5.35 9.34
CA GLN A 16 14.30 -6.58 9.29
C GLN A 16 14.55 -7.24 10.67
N PHE A 17 13.75 -6.93 11.68
CA PHE A 17 13.82 -7.62 12.97
C PHE A 17 13.44 -9.09 12.83
N ARG A 18 14.01 -9.92 13.69
CA ARG A 18 13.73 -11.35 13.77
C ARG A 18 13.40 -11.74 15.20
N PRO A 19 12.52 -12.76 15.39
CA PRO A 19 12.31 -13.33 16.72
C PRO A 19 13.60 -13.85 17.34
N GLU A 20 13.78 -13.57 18.64
CA GLU A 20 14.95 -13.99 19.41
C GLU A 20 14.69 -15.31 20.14
N VAL A 21 15.78 -15.94 20.58
CA VAL A 21 15.72 -17.13 21.44
C VAL A 21 15.71 -16.63 22.90
N LEU A 22 14.69 -17.05 23.65
CA LEU A 22 14.49 -16.70 25.05
C LEU A 22 15.48 -17.45 25.96
N THR A 23 15.56 -17.02 27.22
CA THR A 23 16.47 -17.60 28.22
C THR A 23 16.20 -19.07 28.54
N ASP A 24 14.97 -19.54 28.29
CA ASP A 24 14.55 -20.94 28.44
C ASP A 24 14.86 -21.79 27.19
N GLY A 25 15.47 -21.21 26.14
CA GLY A 25 15.79 -21.87 24.89
C GLY A 25 14.64 -21.92 23.88
N THR A 26 13.47 -21.43 24.20
CA THR A 26 12.35 -21.29 23.26
C THR A 26 12.52 -20.07 22.37
N LYS A 27 11.84 -20.04 21.22
CA LYS A 27 11.83 -18.88 20.36
C LYS A 27 10.63 -17.98 20.70
N GLU A 28 10.81 -16.67 20.66
CA GLU A 28 9.70 -15.73 20.80
C GLU A 28 8.53 -16.13 19.92
N ASP A 29 7.32 -16.15 20.47
CA ASP A 29 6.09 -16.19 19.68
C ASP A 29 5.82 -14.83 19.01
N ASP A 30 4.75 -14.75 18.21
CA ASP A 30 4.46 -13.54 17.42
C ASP A 30 4.16 -12.32 18.31
N GLU A 31 3.45 -12.49 19.42
CA GLU A 31 3.12 -11.39 20.32
C GLU A 31 4.32 -10.94 21.15
N GLN A 32 5.13 -11.85 21.66
CA GLN A 32 6.37 -11.54 22.38
C GLN A 32 7.33 -10.76 21.46
N PHE A 33 7.45 -11.19 20.21
CA PHE A 33 8.25 -10.49 19.20
C PHE A 33 7.73 -9.06 18.98
N LYS A 34 6.42 -8.89 18.76
CA LYS A 34 5.80 -7.57 18.55
C LYS A 34 5.95 -6.68 19.77
N ASP A 35 5.69 -7.20 20.97
CA ASP A 35 5.79 -6.44 22.22
C ASP A 35 7.20 -5.89 22.44
N ARG A 36 8.23 -6.63 22.05
CA ARG A 36 9.64 -6.17 22.12
C ARG A 36 9.91 -5.01 21.17
N ILE A 37 9.28 -4.96 19.98
CA ILE A 37 9.54 -3.94 18.94
C ILE A 37 8.60 -2.73 19.07
N ARG A 38 7.40 -2.86 19.60
CA ARG A 38 6.43 -1.76 19.78
C ARG A 38 6.98 -0.51 20.47
N PRO A 39 7.89 -0.58 21.46
CA PRO A 39 8.52 0.62 22.02
C PRO A 39 9.29 1.42 20.96
N ILE A 40 10.03 0.76 20.05
CA ILE A 40 10.76 1.40 18.95
C ILE A 40 9.77 2.10 18.00
N LEU A 41 8.64 1.45 17.66
CA LEU A 41 7.60 2.05 16.84
C LEU A 41 7.02 3.31 17.47
N ARG A 42 6.74 3.27 18.78
CA ARG A 42 6.21 4.44 19.51
C ARG A 42 7.20 5.60 19.51
N GLU A 43 8.47 5.32 19.70
CA GLU A 43 9.55 6.33 19.66
C GLU A 43 9.66 6.95 18.26
N GLN A 44 9.69 6.12 17.21
CA GLN A 44 9.76 6.59 15.83
C GLN A 44 8.54 7.45 15.46
N LEU A 45 7.34 7.05 15.84
CA LEU A 45 6.12 7.84 15.63
C LEU A 45 6.14 9.17 16.38
N ALA A 46 6.64 9.18 17.62
CA ALA A 46 6.75 10.40 18.42
C ALA A 46 7.78 11.37 17.83
N SER A 47 8.96 10.89 17.43
CA SER A 47 10.01 11.69 16.81
C SER A 47 9.56 12.28 15.47
N THR A 48 9.04 11.46 14.57
CA THR A 48 8.57 11.92 13.25
C THR A 48 7.42 12.92 13.36
N LYS A 49 6.54 12.78 14.37
CA LYS A 49 5.50 13.75 14.67
C LYS A 49 6.10 15.08 15.18
N ALA A 50 7.03 15.02 16.11
CA ALA A 50 7.69 16.21 16.68
C ALA A 50 8.47 16.99 15.62
N GLU A 51 9.12 16.30 14.69
CA GLU A 51 9.88 16.89 13.60
C GLU A 51 9.01 17.28 12.38
N GLY A 52 7.72 16.93 12.36
CA GLY A 52 6.81 17.24 11.26
C GLY A 52 7.14 16.49 9.96
N LEU A 53 7.74 15.31 10.04
CA LEU A 53 8.21 14.56 8.87
C LEU A 53 7.09 13.84 8.12
N LEU A 54 5.99 13.50 8.78
CA LEU A 54 4.86 12.79 8.18
C LEU A 54 3.75 13.78 7.81
N ILE A 55 3.59 14.02 6.51
CA ILE A 55 2.58 14.93 5.94
C ILE A 55 1.67 14.10 5.02
N PRO A 56 0.64 13.41 5.59
CA PRO A 56 -0.21 12.53 4.81
C PRO A 56 -1.07 13.32 3.82
N GLN A 57 -1.07 12.90 2.57
CA GLN A 57 -1.91 13.46 1.51
C GLN A 57 -2.50 12.33 0.66
N VAL A 58 -3.74 12.54 0.20
CA VAL A 58 -4.46 11.61 -0.67
C VAL A 58 -5.04 12.38 -1.84
N VAL A 59 -4.86 11.86 -3.05
CA VAL A 59 -5.62 12.25 -4.23
C VAL A 59 -6.40 11.02 -4.69
N TYR A 60 -7.67 11.16 -4.95
CA TYR A 60 -8.52 10.05 -5.38
C TYR A 60 -9.52 10.47 -6.45
N GLY A 61 -10.04 9.50 -7.20
CA GLY A 61 -11.07 9.71 -8.20
C GLY A 61 -11.82 8.43 -8.54
N TYR A 62 -13.04 8.60 -9.01
CA TYR A 62 -13.89 7.53 -9.52
C TYR A 62 -14.09 7.75 -11.01
N PHE A 63 -13.91 6.68 -11.79
CA PHE A 63 -14.00 6.72 -13.23
C PHE A 63 -15.00 5.67 -13.70
N ALA A 64 -15.84 6.03 -14.65
CA ALA A 64 -16.66 5.06 -15.37
C ALA A 64 -15.75 4.06 -16.07
N ALA A 65 -16.04 2.77 -15.94
CA ALA A 65 -15.13 1.70 -16.36
C ALA A 65 -15.88 0.48 -16.88
N ASN A 66 -15.19 -0.32 -17.70
CA ASN A 66 -15.62 -1.68 -18.09
C ASN A 66 -14.39 -2.58 -18.32
N GLY A 67 -14.56 -3.88 -18.09
CA GLY A 67 -13.62 -4.90 -18.54
C GLY A 67 -13.79 -5.20 -20.02
N ASP A 68 -12.69 -5.29 -20.77
CA ASP A 68 -12.66 -5.67 -22.20
C ASP A 68 -11.54 -6.69 -22.42
N GLY A 69 -11.85 -7.98 -22.30
CA GLY A 69 -10.84 -9.03 -22.28
C GLY A 69 -9.89 -8.90 -21.09
N ASP A 70 -8.61 -8.67 -21.35
CA ASP A 70 -7.59 -8.45 -20.30
C ASP A 70 -7.38 -6.96 -19.99
N ASP A 71 -8.19 -6.09 -20.57
CA ASP A 71 -8.09 -4.63 -20.42
C ASP A 71 -9.18 -4.08 -19.49
N LEU A 72 -8.81 -3.08 -18.70
CA LEU A 72 -9.74 -2.16 -18.04
C LEU A 72 -9.82 -0.87 -18.86
N VAL A 73 -11.00 -0.59 -19.38
CA VAL A 73 -11.29 0.64 -20.12
C VAL A 73 -11.88 1.67 -19.18
N LEU A 74 -11.28 2.85 -19.13
CA LEU A 74 -11.81 3.99 -18.39
C LEU A 74 -12.47 4.96 -19.40
N TRP A 75 -13.62 5.49 -19.03
CA TRP A 75 -14.38 6.41 -19.85
C TRP A 75 -14.32 7.84 -19.31
N THR A 76 -14.45 8.82 -20.22
CA THR A 76 -14.55 10.23 -19.81
C THR A 76 -15.81 10.51 -18.98
N ASP A 77 -16.87 9.74 -19.24
CA ASP A 77 -18.14 9.80 -18.53
C ASP A 77 -18.95 8.49 -18.68
N GLY A 78 -20.11 8.44 -18.07
CA GLY A 78 -20.99 7.26 -18.11
C GLY A 78 -21.64 6.97 -19.46
N THR A 79 -21.49 7.82 -20.48
CA THR A 79 -22.03 7.55 -21.84
C THR A 79 -21.18 6.56 -22.62
N ARG A 80 -19.93 6.33 -22.20
CA ARG A 80 -18.96 5.41 -22.83
C ARG A 80 -18.70 5.74 -24.33
N THR A 81 -18.77 7.01 -24.69
CA THR A 81 -18.53 7.45 -26.07
C THR A 81 -17.06 7.78 -26.33
N THR A 82 -16.31 8.13 -25.28
CA THR A 82 -14.92 8.53 -25.38
C THR A 82 -14.10 7.81 -24.31
N GLU A 83 -13.16 7.01 -24.79
CA GLU A 83 -12.18 6.34 -23.92
C GLU A 83 -11.22 7.37 -23.33
N LEU A 84 -11.07 7.37 -22.00
CA LEU A 84 -10.10 8.20 -21.27
C LEU A 84 -8.74 7.53 -21.22
N ALA A 85 -8.72 6.25 -20.87
CA ALA A 85 -7.53 5.43 -20.79
C ALA A 85 -7.88 3.94 -20.90
N ARG A 86 -6.88 3.14 -21.24
CA ARG A 86 -6.96 1.68 -21.27
C ARG A 86 -5.74 1.11 -20.58
N MET A 87 -5.96 0.17 -19.67
CA MET A 87 -4.91 -0.51 -18.91
C MET A 87 -4.99 -2.01 -19.15
N SER A 88 -3.93 -2.59 -19.73
CA SER A 88 -3.83 -4.04 -19.95
C SER A 88 -3.20 -4.71 -18.74
N PHE A 89 -3.81 -5.78 -18.27
CA PHE A 89 -3.33 -6.56 -17.13
C PHE A 89 -2.95 -7.97 -17.56
N PRO A 90 -1.83 -8.51 -17.07
CA PRO A 90 -1.47 -9.89 -17.37
C PRO A 90 -2.45 -10.85 -16.67
N ARG A 91 -2.98 -11.82 -17.45
CA ARG A 91 -3.78 -12.91 -16.92
C ARG A 91 -2.90 -13.94 -16.21
N GLN A 92 -3.39 -14.51 -15.12
CA GLN A 92 -2.72 -15.61 -14.43
C GLN A 92 -2.46 -16.79 -15.38
N GLN A 93 -1.30 -17.43 -15.25
CA GLN A 93 -0.90 -18.57 -16.10
C GLN A 93 -1.39 -19.92 -15.55
N ALA A 94 -1.98 -19.92 -14.35
CA ALA A 94 -2.51 -21.11 -13.69
C ALA A 94 -3.98 -20.86 -13.30
N GLU A 95 -4.75 -21.95 -13.13
CA GLU A 95 -6.13 -21.84 -12.63
C GLU A 95 -6.19 -21.07 -11.31
N PRO A 96 -7.20 -20.18 -11.16
CA PRO A 96 -8.38 -19.99 -12.03
C PRO A 96 -8.22 -19.01 -13.20
N PHE A 97 -7.01 -18.70 -13.66
CA PHE A 97 -6.71 -17.83 -14.81
C PHE A 97 -7.29 -16.41 -14.70
N LEU A 98 -7.29 -15.84 -13.49
CA LEU A 98 -7.88 -14.53 -13.22
C LEU A 98 -7.06 -13.39 -13.85
N CYS A 99 -7.79 -12.35 -14.28
CA CYS A 99 -7.27 -11.06 -14.64
C CYS A 99 -7.96 -9.97 -13.80
N ILE A 100 -7.28 -8.85 -13.53
CA ILE A 100 -7.89 -7.72 -12.81
C ILE A 100 -9.15 -7.22 -13.56
N ALA A 101 -9.13 -7.22 -14.90
CA ALA A 101 -10.27 -6.80 -15.70
C ALA A 101 -11.53 -7.64 -15.50
N ASP A 102 -11.39 -8.91 -15.07
CA ASP A 102 -12.54 -9.81 -14.83
C ASP A 102 -13.44 -9.36 -13.66
N PHE A 103 -12.95 -8.48 -12.78
CA PHE A 103 -13.70 -7.97 -11.64
C PHE A 103 -14.55 -6.74 -11.96
N PHE A 104 -14.50 -6.26 -13.20
CA PHE A 104 -15.35 -5.18 -13.70
C PHE A 104 -16.42 -5.72 -14.63
N ARG A 105 -17.58 -5.04 -14.68
CA ARG A 105 -18.62 -5.39 -15.64
C ARG A 105 -18.08 -5.37 -17.06
N PRO A 106 -18.31 -6.43 -17.83
CA PRO A 106 -17.75 -6.51 -19.18
C PRO A 106 -18.38 -5.48 -20.12
N LEU A 107 -17.57 -4.98 -21.05
CA LEU A 107 -18.01 -4.00 -22.05
C LEU A 107 -19.13 -4.58 -22.92
N ASP A 108 -19.00 -5.85 -23.30
CA ASP A 108 -19.99 -6.59 -24.08
C ASP A 108 -19.93 -8.09 -23.77
N GLY A 109 -20.78 -8.88 -24.46
CA GLY A 109 -20.76 -10.33 -24.38
C GLY A 109 -21.99 -10.93 -23.70
N PRO A 110 -21.99 -12.26 -23.47
CA PRO A 110 -23.14 -13.00 -22.92
C PRO A 110 -23.17 -12.99 -21.36
N TRP A 111 -22.32 -12.24 -20.71
CA TRP A 111 -22.15 -12.22 -19.26
C TRP A 111 -23.20 -11.34 -18.58
N ASP A 112 -23.53 -11.65 -17.34
CA ASP A 112 -24.41 -10.82 -16.52
C ASP A 112 -23.81 -9.42 -16.32
N GLY A 113 -24.61 -8.38 -16.53
CA GLY A 113 -24.18 -6.99 -16.48
C GLY A 113 -23.36 -6.51 -17.69
N ALA A 114 -23.22 -7.31 -18.76
CA ALA A 114 -22.56 -6.87 -19.98
C ALA A 114 -23.24 -5.64 -20.58
N GLY A 115 -22.43 -4.65 -20.97
CA GLY A 115 -22.92 -3.38 -21.48
C GLY A 115 -23.45 -2.41 -20.42
N GLU A 116 -23.51 -2.78 -19.14
CA GLU A 116 -23.77 -1.84 -18.04
C GLU A 116 -22.49 -1.14 -17.62
N ILE A 117 -22.61 0.10 -17.13
CA ILE A 117 -21.47 0.85 -16.60
C ILE A 117 -21.03 0.31 -15.25
N ASP A 118 -19.73 0.26 -15.04
CA ASP A 118 -19.11 0.04 -13.75
C ASP A 118 -18.23 1.24 -13.38
N TYR A 119 -17.60 1.22 -12.21
CA TYR A 119 -16.76 2.31 -11.74
C TYR A 119 -15.48 1.77 -11.12
N ALA A 120 -14.35 2.32 -11.56
CA ALA A 120 -13.06 2.09 -10.95
C ALA A 120 -12.69 3.27 -10.03
N ALA A 121 -12.33 2.95 -8.79
CA ALA A 121 -11.78 3.90 -7.84
C ALA A 121 -10.26 3.84 -7.87
N PHE A 122 -9.62 5.00 -7.96
CA PHE A 122 -8.16 5.13 -7.87
C PHE A 122 -7.81 6.10 -6.74
N HIS A 123 -6.71 5.82 -6.06
CA HIS A 123 -6.12 6.77 -5.14
C HIS A 123 -4.59 6.73 -5.21
N ILE A 124 -3.99 7.85 -4.90
CA ILE A 124 -2.54 8.01 -4.71
C ILE A 124 -2.35 8.59 -3.32
N VAL A 125 -1.48 7.98 -2.53
CA VAL A 125 -1.16 8.40 -1.18
C VAL A 125 0.31 8.77 -1.06
N THR A 126 0.62 9.70 -0.16
CA THR A 126 2.00 10.07 0.18
C THR A 126 2.10 10.49 1.64
N MET A 127 3.28 10.30 2.22
CA MET A 127 3.66 10.88 3.53
C MET A 127 4.43 12.19 3.39
N GLY A 128 4.53 12.76 2.17
CA GLY A 128 5.26 13.98 1.87
C GLY A 128 6.75 13.77 1.61
N ALA A 129 7.43 14.82 1.16
CA ALA A 129 8.84 14.76 0.80
C ALA A 129 9.77 14.75 2.03
N ALA A 130 9.39 15.41 3.13
CA ALA A 130 10.24 15.62 4.30
C ALA A 130 10.82 14.32 4.88
N ILE A 131 10.00 13.26 4.97
CA ILE A 131 10.46 11.96 5.48
C ILE A 131 11.48 11.31 4.54
N SER A 132 11.29 11.43 3.22
CA SER A 132 12.20 10.89 2.22
C SER A 132 13.53 11.64 2.18
N GLU A 133 13.50 12.96 2.29
CA GLU A 133 14.67 13.83 2.38
C GLU A 133 15.49 13.50 3.63
N ARG A 134 14.83 13.40 4.79
CA ARG A 134 15.48 13.04 6.04
C ARG A 134 16.09 11.63 6.00
N ALA A 135 15.40 10.67 5.41
CA ALA A 135 15.93 9.32 5.21
C ALA A 135 17.17 9.34 4.31
N ALA A 136 17.16 10.12 3.22
CA ALA A 136 18.34 10.28 2.35
C ALA A 136 19.54 10.92 3.08
N GLU A 137 19.33 11.91 3.94
CA GLU A 137 20.36 12.50 4.79
C GLU A 137 21.00 11.47 5.73
N LEU A 138 20.19 10.64 6.38
CA LEU A 138 20.67 9.59 7.27
C LEU A 138 21.50 8.56 6.52
N PHE A 139 21.06 8.17 5.34
CA PHE A 139 21.79 7.24 4.47
C PHE A 139 23.14 7.83 4.04
N ALA A 140 23.16 9.09 3.61
CA ALA A 140 24.39 9.79 3.21
C ALA A 140 25.38 10.00 4.38
N ALA A 141 24.89 10.02 5.62
CA ALA A 141 25.69 10.13 6.83
C ALA A 141 26.13 8.78 7.42
N ASP A 142 25.99 7.68 6.68
CA ASP A 142 26.29 6.31 7.11
C ASP A 142 25.50 5.85 8.37
N LYS A 143 24.38 6.50 8.66
CA LYS A 143 23.46 6.15 9.76
C LYS A 143 22.42 5.12 9.28
N TYR A 144 22.90 3.98 8.85
CA TYR A 144 22.05 3.00 8.15
C TYR A 144 20.88 2.48 9.00
N GLN A 145 21.07 2.27 10.29
CA GLN A 145 20.01 1.80 11.18
C GLN A 145 18.89 2.85 11.32
N ASP A 146 19.26 4.11 11.54
CA ASP A 146 18.31 5.22 11.65
C ASP A 146 17.55 5.41 10.32
N TYR A 147 18.29 5.34 9.20
CA TYR A 147 17.70 5.33 7.86
C TYR A 147 16.65 4.21 7.69
N LEU A 148 17.02 2.96 8.05
CA LEU A 148 16.14 1.81 7.87
C LEU A 148 14.84 1.95 8.68
N LEU A 149 14.95 2.41 9.92
CA LEU A 149 13.79 2.66 10.78
C LEU A 149 12.90 3.77 10.23
N LEU A 150 13.49 4.91 9.83
CA LEU A 150 12.71 6.05 9.32
C LEU A 150 12.09 5.77 7.96
N HIS A 151 12.88 5.22 7.03
CA HIS A 151 12.39 4.88 5.69
C HIS A 151 11.29 3.82 5.74
N GLY A 152 11.50 2.75 6.49
CA GLY A 152 10.53 1.69 6.67
C GLY A 152 9.23 2.18 7.31
N LEU A 153 9.32 3.09 8.30
CA LEU A 153 8.14 3.75 8.87
C LEU A 153 7.40 4.56 7.81
N GLY A 154 8.10 5.33 6.97
CA GLY A 154 7.49 6.14 5.91
C GLY A 154 6.72 5.30 4.91
N VAL A 155 7.29 4.17 4.48
CA VAL A 155 6.64 3.22 3.58
C VAL A 155 5.38 2.65 4.21
N GLU A 156 5.48 2.10 5.42
CA GLU A 156 4.35 1.47 6.11
C GLU A 156 3.25 2.47 6.48
N MET A 157 3.58 3.72 6.78
CA MET A 157 2.59 4.76 7.01
C MET A 157 1.85 5.17 5.73
N ALA A 158 2.48 5.09 4.56
CA ALA A 158 1.80 5.27 3.27
C ALA A 158 0.83 4.11 3.00
N GLU A 159 1.26 2.86 3.23
CA GLU A 159 0.38 1.68 3.17
C GLU A 159 -0.82 1.83 4.11
N SER A 160 -0.56 2.23 5.37
CA SER A 160 -1.59 2.48 6.38
C SER A 160 -2.57 3.59 5.99
N LEU A 161 -2.11 4.60 5.26
CA LEU A 161 -2.97 5.66 4.73
C LEU A 161 -3.84 5.15 3.59
N ALA A 162 -3.29 4.31 2.71
CA ALA A 162 -4.04 3.68 1.64
C ALA A 162 -5.15 2.77 2.21
N GLU A 163 -4.82 1.94 3.20
CA GLU A 163 -5.77 1.07 3.90
C GLU A 163 -6.86 1.86 4.63
N TYR A 164 -6.48 2.95 5.30
CA TYR A 164 -7.44 3.83 5.98
C TYR A 164 -8.41 4.51 5.01
N TRP A 165 -7.94 4.83 3.78
CA TRP A 165 -8.72 5.52 2.77
C TRP A 165 -9.68 4.56 2.04
N HIS A 166 -9.26 3.32 1.82
CA HIS A 166 -10.06 2.26 1.19
C HIS A 166 -11.26 1.87 2.05
#